data_4aa874d84aa0570cb9498d26e1d099e5
#
_entry.id   4aa874d84aa0570cb9498d26e1d099e5
#
_cell.length_a   1.000
_cell.length_b   1.000
_cell.length_c   1.000
_cell.angle_alpha   90.00
_cell.angle_beta   90.00
_cell.angle_gamma   90.00
#
_symmetry.space_group_name_H-M   'P 1'
#
loop_
_entity.id
_entity.type
_entity.pdbx_description
1 polymer ?
#
loop_
_entity_poly.entity_id
_entity_poly.type
_entity_poly.pdbx_seq_one_letter_code
_entity_poly.pdbx_strand_id
1 'polypeptide(L)'
;MNHLPIAPILLPLIAGSVLLLSTRWPATARHAFSLAAIVAQLAVALTLFAAVADGPILVYALGGWAPPFGIVLVVDRLAAALLVLTAIVACASLLYAVARDTGTSAPRFHALFQFQLLGIQGAFLTGDLFNLFVFFEVLLIASYALLLHGLAADRVRAALHVVVLNLIGSALFLLGVALIYGV
;
A
#
# COMPACT_ATOMS: atom_id res chain seq x y z
N MET A 1 -11.17 14.47 -17.01
CA MET A 1 -11.35 13.40 -16.01
C MET A 1 -10.45 13.73 -14.83
N ASN A 2 -10.97 13.67 -13.61
CA ASN A 2 -10.15 13.92 -12.42
C ASN A 2 -9.39 12.63 -12.09
N HIS A 3 -8.05 12.62 -12.23
CA HIS A 3 -7.20 11.48 -11.95
C HIS A 3 -6.74 11.41 -10.49
N LEU A 4 -7.31 12.23 -9.62
CA LEU A 4 -6.94 12.25 -8.20
C LEU A 4 -7.16 10.89 -7.47
N PRO A 5 -8.24 10.12 -7.75
CA PRO A 5 -8.48 8.84 -7.06
C PRO A 5 -7.41 7.76 -7.26
N ILE A 6 -6.61 7.83 -8.33
CA ILE A 6 -5.50 6.86 -8.54
C ILE A 6 -4.20 7.29 -7.85
N ALA A 7 -4.08 8.56 -7.44
CA ALA A 7 -2.85 9.10 -6.85
C ALA A 7 -2.39 8.36 -5.58
N PRO A 8 -3.28 7.91 -4.65
CA PRO A 8 -2.86 7.12 -3.49
C PRO A 8 -2.16 5.80 -3.85
N ILE A 9 -2.44 5.24 -5.01
CA ILE A 9 -1.81 4.02 -5.51
C ILE A 9 -0.49 4.35 -6.24
N LEU A 10 -0.50 5.37 -7.11
CA LEU A 10 0.66 5.71 -7.92
C LEU A 10 1.80 6.32 -7.10
N LEU A 11 1.50 7.13 -6.09
CA LEU A 11 2.54 7.77 -5.28
C LEU A 11 3.44 6.74 -4.57
N PRO A 12 2.92 5.79 -3.79
CA PRO A 12 3.77 4.79 -3.15
C PRO A 12 4.39 3.82 -4.15
N LEU A 13 3.75 3.51 -5.28
CA LEU A 13 4.33 2.70 -6.34
C LEU A 13 5.59 3.35 -6.92
N ILE A 14 5.48 4.62 -7.31
CA ILE A 14 6.61 5.37 -7.88
C ILE A 14 7.70 5.58 -6.83
N ALA A 15 7.33 5.99 -5.62
CA ALA A 15 8.27 6.23 -4.54
C ALA A 15 9.02 4.94 -4.15
N GLY A 16 8.30 3.81 -4.02
CA GLY A 16 8.89 2.51 -3.74
C GLY A 16 9.85 2.06 -4.84
N SER A 17 9.47 2.23 -6.11
CA SER A 17 10.31 1.89 -7.25
C SER A 17 11.57 2.74 -7.32
N VAL A 18 11.46 4.06 -7.11
CA VAL A 18 12.62 4.97 -7.06
C VAL A 18 13.56 4.59 -5.92
N LEU A 19 13.02 4.33 -4.72
CA LEU A 19 13.83 3.92 -3.56
C LEU A 19 14.50 2.56 -3.77
N LEU A 20 13.83 1.62 -4.45
CA LEU A 20 14.41 0.32 -4.76
C LEU A 20 15.60 0.42 -5.71
N LEU A 21 15.52 1.32 -6.68
CA LEU A 21 16.59 1.57 -7.65
C LEU A 21 17.70 2.46 -7.08
N SER A 22 17.42 3.23 -6.04
CA SER A 22 18.31 4.24 -5.46
C SER A 22 19.23 3.69 -4.36
N THR A 23 19.76 2.47 -4.53
CA THR A 23 20.59 1.78 -3.53
C THR A 23 21.88 2.55 -3.18
N ARG A 24 22.34 3.41 -4.09
CA ARG A 24 23.55 4.24 -3.91
C ARG A 24 23.31 5.56 -3.16
N TRP A 25 22.06 5.89 -2.88
CA TRP A 25 21.75 7.12 -2.15
C TRP A 25 22.19 7.01 -0.69
N PRO A 26 22.67 8.12 -0.08
CA PRO A 26 22.94 8.16 1.34
C PRO A 26 21.65 7.95 2.15
N ALA A 27 21.77 7.43 3.37
CA ALA A 27 20.62 7.13 4.24
C ALA A 27 19.73 8.37 4.43
N THR A 28 20.32 9.53 4.64
CA THR A 28 19.59 10.81 4.82
C THR A 28 18.72 11.17 3.61
N ALA A 29 19.21 10.96 2.39
CA ALA A 29 18.41 11.22 1.19
C ALA A 29 17.25 10.25 1.05
N ARG A 30 17.42 8.96 1.38
CA ARG A 30 16.36 7.96 1.39
C ARG A 30 15.30 8.28 2.44
N HIS A 31 15.71 8.68 3.66
CA HIS A 31 14.81 9.10 4.72
C HIS A 31 13.97 10.32 4.29
N ALA A 32 14.63 11.36 3.78
CA ALA A 32 13.96 12.58 3.33
C ALA A 32 12.99 12.31 2.18
N PHE A 33 13.38 11.52 1.18
CA PHE A 33 12.53 11.17 0.05
C PHE A 33 11.31 10.33 0.48
N SER A 34 11.53 9.33 1.34
CA SER A 34 10.44 8.49 1.85
C SER A 34 9.45 9.30 2.68
N LEU A 35 9.93 10.20 3.53
CA LEU A 35 9.08 11.09 4.32
C LEU A 35 8.29 12.06 3.41
N ALA A 36 8.95 12.66 2.43
CA ALA A 36 8.29 13.53 1.46
C ALA A 36 7.18 12.80 0.69
N ALA A 37 7.43 11.55 0.30
CA ALA A 37 6.42 10.73 -0.36
C ALA A 37 5.19 10.47 0.54
N ILE A 38 5.39 10.19 1.84
CA ILE A 38 4.28 9.99 2.78
C ILE A 38 3.51 11.30 3.04
N VAL A 39 4.21 12.43 3.14
CA VAL A 39 3.57 13.74 3.27
C VAL A 39 2.72 14.06 2.03
N ALA A 40 3.23 13.74 0.84
CA ALA A 40 2.46 13.87 -0.40
C ALA A 40 1.21 12.96 -0.41
N GLN A 41 1.34 11.71 0.06
CA GLN A 41 0.20 10.79 0.22
C GLN A 41 -0.83 11.34 1.22
N LEU A 42 -0.40 11.92 2.35
CA LEU A 42 -1.29 12.57 3.31
C LEU A 42 -2.02 13.76 2.68
N ALA A 43 -1.32 14.60 1.93
CA ALA A 43 -1.93 15.74 1.24
C ALA A 43 -3.01 15.28 0.24
N VAL A 44 -2.72 14.23 -0.55
CA VAL A 44 -3.72 13.63 -1.47
C VAL A 44 -4.89 13.03 -0.70
N ALA A 45 -4.64 12.31 0.38
CA ALA A 45 -5.70 11.73 1.21
C ALA A 45 -6.63 12.80 1.79
N LEU A 46 -6.06 13.91 2.29
CA LEU A 46 -6.85 15.05 2.80
C LEU A 46 -7.68 15.74 1.70
N THR A 47 -7.12 15.89 0.50
CA THR A 47 -7.88 16.47 -0.63
C THR A 47 -9.01 15.56 -1.08
N LEU A 48 -8.80 14.24 -1.11
CA LEU A 48 -9.86 13.27 -1.40
C LEU A 48 -10.93 13.27 -0.31
N PHE A 49 -10.52 13.30 0.97
CA PHE A 49 -11.46 13.37 2.09
C PHE A 49 -12.33 14.63 2.02
N ALA A 50 -11.73 15.80 1.77
CA ALA A 50 -12.48 17.04 1.60
C ALA A 50 -13.44 16.98 0.40
N ALA A 51 -13.05 16.31 -0.70
CA ALA A 51 -13.88 16.20 -1.90
C ALA A 51 -15.13 15.32 -1.67
N VAL A 52 -15.06 14.31 -0.78
CA VAL A 52 -16.18 13.39 -0.51
C VAL A 52 -16.91 13.68 0.79
N ALA A 53 -16.42 14.61 1.62
CA ALA A 53 -17.03 14.93 2.92
C ALA A 53 -18.49 15.34 2.79
N ASP A 54 -18.79 16.25 1.85
CA ASP A 54 -20.14 16.73 1.53
C ASP A 54 -20.54 16.47 0.07
N GLY A 55 -19.69 15.72 -0.65
CA GLY A 55 -19.82 15.45 -2.08
C GLY A 55 -20.29 14.03 -2.42
N PRO A 56 -20.45 13.75 -3.71
CA PRO A 56 -20.76 12.41 -4.20
C PRO A 56 -19.56 11.48 -4.04
N ILE A 57 -19.84 10.16 -4.03
CA ILE A 57 -18.83 9.11 -4.14
C ILE A 57 -18.08 9.28 -5.46
N LEU A 58 -16.74 9.26 -5.41
CA LEU A 58 -15.93 9.33 -6.61
C LEU A 58 -15.66 7.92 -7.14
N VAL A 59 -16.03 7.67 -8.37
CA VAL A 59 -15.76 6.40 -9.07
C VAL A 59 -14.77 6.65 -10.19
N TYR A 60 -13.70 5.88 -10.22
CA TYR A 60 -12.65 5.98 -11.22
C TYR A 60 -12.43 4.62 -11.90
N ALA A 61 -12.85 4.50 -13.15
CA ALA A 61 -12.61 3.32 -14.00
C ALA A 61 -11.27 3.49 -14.72
N LEU A 62 -10.30 2.60 -14.46
CA LEU A 62 -8.99 2.62 -15.11
C LEU A 62 -9.15 2.35 -16.61
N GLY A 63 -8.58 3.23 -17.42
CA GLY A 63 -8.65 3.10 -18.89
C GLY A 63 -10.06 3.24 -19.49
N GLY A 64 -11.07 3.58 -18.69
CA GLY A 64 -12.46 3.68 -19.14
C GLY A 64 -13.15 2.33 -19.39
N TRP A 65 -12.55 1.22 -18.95
CA TRP A 65 -13.13 -0.12 -19.07
C TRP A 65 -14.28 -0.30 -18.08
N ALA A 66 -15.39 -0.84 -18.57
CA ALA A 66 -16.55 -1.13 -17.73
C ALA A 66 -16.32 -2.38 -16.87
N PRO A 67 -16.92 -2.43 -15.64
CA PRO A 67 -16.97 -3.67 -14.86
C PRO A 67 -17.68 -4.78 -15.66
N PRO A 68 -17.32 -6.06 -15.49
CA PRO A 68 -16.35 -6.62 -14.52
C PRO A 68 -14.91 -6.70 -15.05
N PHE A 69 -14.61 -6.24 -16.27
CA PHE A 69 -13.30 -6.39 -16.90
C PHE A 69 -12.33 -5.26 -16.55
N GLY A 70 -12.81 -4.12 -16.07
CA GLY A 70 -12.01 -2.96 -15.71
C GLY A 70 -11.78 -2.86 -14.20
N ILE A 71 -10.59 -2.41 -13.81
CA ILE A 71 -10.30 -2.04 -12.41
C ILE A 71 -11.06 -0.76 -12.07
N VAL A 72 -11.89 -0.81 -11.04
CA VAL A 72 -12.67 0.33 -10.56
C VAL A 72 -12.19 0.71 -9.17
N LEU A 73 -11.83 1.98 -8.99
CA LEU A 73 -11.53 2.56 -7.70
C LEU A 73 -12.73 3.39 -7.23
N VAL A 74 -13.07 3.24 -5.96
CA VAL A 74 -14.19 3.93 -5.32
C VAL A 74 -13.67 4.71 -4.11
N VAL A 75 -13.89 6.01 -4.11
CA VAL A 75 -13.57 6.86 -2.97
C VAL A 75 -14.87 7.32 -2.33
N ASP A 76 -15.24 6.65 -1.25
CA ASP A 76 -16.30 7.07 -0.35
C ASP A 76 -15.72 7.75 0.91
N ARG A 77 -16.57 8.16 1.82
CA ARG A 77 -16.13 8.84 3.07
C ARG A 77 -15.29 7.91 3.93
N LEU A 78 -15.62 6.62 3.99
CA LEU A 78 -14.89 5.65 4.80
C LEU A 78 -13.51 5.39 4.20
N ALA A 79 -13.42 5.10 2.90
CA ALA A 79 -12.16 4.89 2.20
C ALA A 79 -11.24 6.12 2.36
N ALA A 80 -11.76 7.33 2.14
CA ALA A 80 -10.99 8.55 2.29
C ALA A 80 -10.49 8.77 3.74
N ALA A 81 -11.32 8.50 4.75
CA ALA A 81 -10.90 8.56 6.16
C ALA A 81 -9.80 7.54 6.48
N LEU A 82 -9.91 6.32 5.94
CA LEU A 82 -8.90 5.26 6.10
C LEU A 82 -7.58 5.62 5.40
N LEU A 83 -7.63 6.29 4.25
CA LEU A 83 -6.41 6.81 3.60
C LEU A 83 -5.70 7.86 4.47
N VAL A 84 -6.45 8.80 5.07
CA VAL A 84 -5.88 9.81 5.98
C VAL A 84 -5.27 9.14 7.19
N LEU A 85 -5.99 8.22 7.84
CA LEU A 85 -5.51 7.47 8.99
C LEU A 85 -4.22 6.70 8.65
N THR A 86 -4.20 6.01 7.52
CA THR A 86 -3.03 5.27 7.04
C THR A 86 -1.83 6.18 6.86
N ALA A 87 -2.01 7.33 6.22
CA ALA A 87 -0.91 8.27 6.00
C ALA A 87 -0.36 8.86 7.31
N ILE A 88 -1.22 9.14 8.30
CA ILE A 88 -0.81 9.61 9.64
C ILE A 88 0.00 8.52 10.37
N VAL A 89 -0.51 7.29 10.40
CA VAL A 89 0.18 6.15 11.04
C VAL A 89 1.49 5.84 10.33
N ALA A 90 1.52 5.90 9.00
CA ALA A 90 2.73 5.70 8.21
C ALA A 90 3.79 6.77 8.51
N CYS A 91 3.38 8.04 8.63
CA CYS A 91 4.27 9.13 9.00
C CYS A 91 4.88 8.90 10.40
N ALA A 92 4.06 8.59 11.40
CA ALA A 92 4.53 8.30 12.75
C ALA A 92 5.48 7.09 12.80
N SER A 93 5.13 6.01 12.09
CA SER A 93 5.94 4.80 12.00
C SER A 93 7.29 5.04 11.32
N LEU A 94 7.29 5.81 10.23
CA LEU A 94 8.54 6.16 9.53
C LEU A 94 9.43 7.06 10.39
N LEU A 95 8.87 8.07 11.03
CA LEU A 95 9.62 8.96 11.94
C LEU A 95 10.25 8.17 13.07
N TYR A 96 9.50 7.23 13.67
CA TYR A 96 10.04 6.35 14.69
C TYR A 96 11.18 5.47 14.15
N ALA A 97 11.01 4.85 12.99
CA ALA A 97 12.02 4.01 12.37
C ALA A 97 13.30 4.81 12.04
N VAL A 98 13.16 6.02 11.50
CA VAL A 98 14.30 6.93 11.22
C VAL A 98 14.99 7.37 12.50
N ALA A 99 14.24 7.71 13.54
CA ALA A 99 14.81 8.12 14.84
C ALA A 99 15.59 7.00 15.52
N ARG A 100 15.23 5.74 15.28
CA ARG A 100 15.93 4.54 15.80
C ARG A 100 17.06 4.08 14.89
N ASP A 101 17.13 4.60 13.69
CA ASP A 101 18.14 4.21 12.72
C ASP A 101 19.49 4.81 13.10
N THR A 102 20.43 3.94 13.46
CA THR A 102 21.82 4.30 13.78
C THR A 102 22.70 4.45 12.52
N GLY A 103 22.10 4.69 11.35
CA GLY A 103 22.78 4.78 10.07
C GLY A 103 23.02 3.44 9.37
N THR A 104 22.54 2.34 9.97
CA THR A 104 22.67 0.96 9.46
C THR A 104 21.42 0.41 8.81
N SER A 105 20.38 1.22 8.62
CA SER A 105 19.15 0.73 8.01
C SER A 105 19.42 0.18 6.62
N ALA A 106 18.97 -1.02 6.42
CA ALA A 106 19.14 -1.69 5.15
C ALA A 106 18.44 -0.89 4.04
N PRO A 107 19.09 -0.75 2.88
CA PRO A 107 18.66 0.17 1.82
C PRO A 107 17.23 -0.09 1.29
N ARG A 108 16.70 -1.31 1.51
CA ARG A 108 15.39 -1.75 0.98
C ARG A 108 14.21 -1.45 1.89
N PHE A 109 14.42 -1.09 3.17
CA PHE A 109 13.34 -0.84 4.12
C PHE A 109 12.32 0.18 3.59
N HIS A 110 12.79 1.33 3.13
CA HIS A 110 11.93 2.41 2.66
C HIS A 110 11.12 2.02 1.41
N ALA A 111 11.72 1.25 0.50
CA ALA A 111 11.02 0.75 -0.69
C ALA A 111 9.90 -0.23 -0.31
N LEU A 112 10.21 -1.20 0.56
CA LEU A 112 9.24 -2.18 1.04
C LEU A 112 8.10 -1.51 1.83
N PHE A 113 8.42 -0.49 2.63
CA PHE A 113 7.43 0.29 3.35
C PHE A 113 6.46 1.03 2.42
N GLN A 114 6.95 1.59 1.32
CA GLN A 114 6.11 2.22 0.30
C GLN A 114 5.23 1.18 -0.43
N PHE A 115 5.75 -0.01 -0.75
CA PHE A 115 4.94 -1.09 -1.34
C PHE A 115 3.89 -1.63 -0.38
N GLN A 116 4.17 -1.64 0.92
CA GLN A 116 3.14 -1.96 1.91
C GLN A 116 2.02 -0.93 1.92
N LEU A 117 2.35 0.36 1.86
CA LEU A 117 1.35 1.44 1.75
C LEU A 117 0.56 1.35 0.45
N LEU A 118 1.19 0.98 -0.66
CA LEU A 118 0.52 0.71 -1.94
C LEU A 118 -0.60 -0.33 -1.77
N GLY A 119 -0.29 -1.48 -1.15
CA GLY A 119 -1.27 -2.54 -0.92
C GLY A 119 -2.42 -2.10 -0.01
N ILE A 120 -2.12 -1.41 1.10
CA ILE A 120 -3.14 -0.90 2.03
C ILE A 120 -4.07 0.11 1.35
N GLN A 121 -3.50 1.11 0.68
CA GLN A 121 -4.29 2.17 0.04
C GLN A 121 -5.09 1.64 -1.14
N GLY A 122 -4.53 0.71 -1.91
CA GLY A 122 -5.25 0.03 -2.98
C GLY A 122 -6.42 -0.80 -2.47
N ALA A 123 -6.26 -1.54 -1.37
CA ALA A 123 -7.33 -2.31 -0.75
C ALA A 123 -8.49 -1.44 -0.27
N PHE A 124 -8.21 -0.22 0.24
CA PHE A 124 -9.27 0.70 0.67
C PHE A 124 -10.01 1.38 -0.48
N LEU A 125 -9.38 1.48 -1.63
CA LEU A 125 -9.95 2.16 -2.80
C LEU A 125 -10.62 1.21 -3.79
N THR A 126 -10.39 -0.09 -3.70
CA THR A 126 -10.92 -1.01 -4.70
C THR A 126 -12.44 -1.12 -4.65
N GLY A 127 -13.05 -1.17 -5.82
CA GLY A 127 -14.50 -1.37 -6.00
C GLY A 127 -14.91 -2.80 -6.35
N ASP A 128 -13.95 -3.75 -6.43
CA ASP A 128 -14.23 -5.15 -6.74
C ASP A 128 -13.39 -6.13 -5.90
N LEU A 129 -13.93 -7.35 -5.70
CA LEU A 129 -13.33 -8.36 -4.85
C LEU A 129 -12.05 -8.96 -5.43
N PHE A 130 -11.94 -9.10 -6.75
CA PHE A 130 -10.75 -9.65 -7.36
C PHE A 130 -9.57 -8.68 -7.22
N ASN A 131 -9.81 -7.41 -7.45
CA ASN A 131 -8.78 -6.38 -7.27
C ASN A 131 -8.42 -6.19 -5.78
N LEU A 132 -9.38 -6.40 -4.86
CA LEU A 132 -9.11 -6.46 -3.43
C LEU A 132 -8.11 -7.58 -3.10
N PHE A 133 -8.31 -8.77 -3.68
CA PHE A 133 -7.36 -9.87 -3.55
C PHE A 133 -5.96 -9.47 -4.04
N VAL A 134 -5.86 -8.83 -5.21
CA VAL A 134 -4.57 -8.41 -5.76
C VAL A 134 -3.85 -7.43 -4.81
N PHE A 135 -4.55 -6.44 -4.26
CA PHE A 135 -3.94 -5.50 -3.32
C PHE A 135 -3.58 -6.15 -1.99
N PHE A 136 -4.34 -7.14 -1.51
CA PHE A 136 -3.95 -7.93 -0.35
C PHE A 136 -2.67 -8.73 -0.62
N GLU A 137 -2.52 -9.33 -1.79
CA GLU A 137 -1.28 -10.03 -2.15
C GLU A 137 -0.08 -9.08 -2.14
N VAL A 138 -0.20 -7.89 -2.73
CA VAL A 138 0.85 -6.87 -2.70
C VAL A 138 1.21 -6.48 -1.26
N LEU A 139 0.20 -6.24 -0.42
CA LEU A 139 0.37 -5.93 1.01
C LEU A 139 1.09 -7.06 1.75
N LEU A 140 0.68 -8.30 1.55
CA LEU A 140 1.24 -9.46 2.23
C LEU A 140 2.69 -9.69 1.81
N ILE A 141 3.02 -9.63 0.52
CA ILE A 141 4.38 -9.78 0.01
C ILE A 141 5.31 -8.71 0.59
N ALA A 142 4.87 -7.44 0.60
CA ALA A 142 5.64 -6.35 1.18
C ALA A 142 5.83 -6.54 2.70
N SER A 143 4.79 -6.97 3.41
CA SER A 143 4.82 -7.26 4.86
C SER A 143 5.80 -8.39 5.19
N TYR A 144 5.80 -9.47 4.39
CA TYR A 144 6.74 -10.58 4.58
C TYR A 144 8.19 -10.12 4.36
N ALA A 145 8.42 -9.35 3.33
CA ALA A 145 9.75 -8.82 3.05
C ALA A 145 10.23 -7.88 4.17
N LEU A 146 9.34 -7.07 4.76
CA LEU A 146 9.65 -6.24 5.93
C LEU A 146 9.87 -7.08 7.18
N LEU A 147 9.06 -8.10 7.42
CA LEU A 147 9.19 -9.01 8.56
C LEU A 147 10.53 -9.75 8.53
N LEU A 148 10.96 -10.21 7.36
CA LEU A 148 12.22 -10.91 7.15
C LEU A 148 13.44 -9.96 7.11
N HIS A 149 13.20 -8.66 7.07
CA HIS A 149 14.25 -7.67 6.95
C HIS A 149 15.09 -7.59 8.22
N GLY A 150 16.41 -7.82 8.10
CA GLY A 150 17.35 -7.75 9.23
C GLY A 150 17.22 -8.86 10.28
N LEU A 151 16.51 -9.95 10.00
CA LEU A 151 16.34 -11.06 10.94
C LEU A 151 17.52 -12.04 10.92
N ALA A 152 17.88 -12.52 12.11
CA ALA A 152 18.74 -13.70 12.25
C ALA A 152 18.03 -14.97 11.75
N ALA A 153 18.81 -15.98 11.33
CA ALA A 153 18.31 -17.22 10.73
C ALA A 153 17.21 -17.92 11.55
N ASP A 154 17.28 -17.86 12.88
CA ASP A 154 16.32 -18.49 13.78
C ASP A 154 14.90 -17.92 13.70
N ARG A 155 14.77 -16.62 13.35
CA ARG A 155 13.48 -15.96 13.19
C ARG A 155 12.84 -16.21 11.81
N VAL A 156 13.63 -16.63 10.85
CA VAL A 156 13.14 -16.95 9.49
C VAL A 156 12.13 -18.10 9.54
N ARG A 157 12.35 -19.11 10.39
CA ARG A 157 11.42 -20.23 10.52
C ARG A 157 10.04 -19.79 11.05
N ALA A 158 10.01 -18.89 12.05
CA ALA A 158 8.75 -18.34 12.57
C ALA A 158 8.03 -17.50 11.50
N ALA A 159 8.76 -16.68 10.75
CA ALA A 159 8.22 -15.89 9.65
C ALA A 159 7.65 -16.77 8.52
N LEU A 160 8.27 -17.90 8.20
CA LEU A 160 7.76 -18.85 7.21
C LEU A 160 6.38 -19.41 7.59
N HIS A 161 6.11 -19.68 8.88
CA HIS A 161 4.79 -20.13 9.32
C HIS A 161 3.70 -19.08 9.02
N VAL A 162 4.00 -17.79 9.25
CA VAL A 162 3.09 -16.69 8.95
C VAL A 162 2.82 -16.62 7.45
N VAL A 163 3.86 -16.75 6.62
CA VAL A 163 3.73 -16.75 5.15
C VAL A 163 2.83 -17.90 4.68
N VAL A 164 3.09 -19.14 5.17
CA VAL A 164 2.30 -20.31 4.77
C VAL A 164 0.83 -20.19 5.17
N LEU A 165 0.55 -19.75 6.40
CA LEU A 165 -0.83 -19.58 6.86
C LEU A 165 -1.57 -18.52 6.04
N ASN A 166 -0.93 -17.40 5.75
CA ASN A 166 -1.52 -16.35 4.95
C ASN A 166 -1.73 -16.79 3.48
N LEU A 167 -0.81 -17.58 2.91
CA LEU A 167 -0.95 -18.11 1.56
C LEU A 167 -2.16 -19.05 1.45
N ILE A 168 -2.41 -19.87 2.48
CA ILE A 168 -3.62 -20.72 2.55
C ILE A 168 -4.87 -19.83 2.62
N GLY A 169 -4.89 -18.82 3.48
CA GLY A 169 -6.00 -17.88 3.62
C GLY A 169 -6.29 -17.14 2.31
N SER A 170 -5.26 -16.67 1.64
CA SER A 170 -5.30 -16.01 0.34
C SER A 170 -5.87 -16.92 -0.75
N ALA A 171 -5.44 -18.20 -0.81
CA ALA A 171 -5.99 -19.19 -1.74
C ALA A 171 -7.48 -19.46 -1.50
N LEU A 172 -7.89 -19.56 -0.22
CA LEU A 172 -9.32 -19.72 0.15
C LEU A 172 -10.15 -18.48 -0.23
N PHE A 173 -9.60 -17.28 -0.04
CA PHE A 173 -10.24 -16.05 -0.46
C PHE A 173 -10.47 -16.03 -1.98
N LEU A 174 -9.43 -16.37 -2.76
CA LEU A 174 -9.53 -16.45 -4.22
C LEU A 174 -10.58 -17.47 -4.70
N LEU A 175 -10.62 -18.64 -4.05
CA LEU A 175 -11.67 -19.64 -4.33
C LEU A 175 -13.07 -19.09 -4.03
N GLY A 176 -13.24 -18.37 -2.91
CA GLY A 176 -14.50 -17.71 -2.57
C GLY A 176 -14.92 -16.68 -3.62
N VAL A 177 -13.99 -15.85 -4.07
CA VAL A 177 -14.23 -14.87 -5.15
C VAL A 177 -14.62 -15.59 -6.44
N ALA A 178 -13.90 -16.64 -6.83
CA ALA A 178 -14.19 -17.42 -8.04
C ALA A 178 -15.61 -18.04 -8.01
N LEU A 179 -16.04 -18.55 -6.85
CA LEU A 179 -17.40 -19.08 -6.68
C LEU A 179 -18.46 -17.98 -6.82
N ILE A 180 -18.22 -16.77 -6.29
CA ILE A 180 -19.16 -15.64 -6.42
C ILE A 180 -19.26 -15.20 -7.89
N TYR A 181 -18.16 -15.21 -8.64
CA TYR A 181 -18.18 -14.84 -10.06
C TYR A 181 -18.72 -15.94 -10.98
N GLY A 182 -18.80 -17.20 -10.51
CA GLY A 182 -19.29 -18.35 -11.27
C GLY A 182 -20.79 -18.60 -11.15
N VAL A 183 -21.50 -17.82 -10.31
CA VAL A 183 -22.95 -17.86 -10.11
C VAL A 183 -23.62 -16.71 -10.85
#